data_8fd106992190dccb25bfec6be146605b
#
_entry.id   8fd106992190dccb25bfec6be146605b
#
_cell.length_a   1.000
_cell.length_b   1.000
_cell.length_c   1.000
_cell.angle_alpha   90.00
_cell.angle_beta   90.00
_cell.angle_gamma   90.00
#
_symmetry.space_group_name_H-M   'P 1'
#
loop_
_entity.id
_entity.type
_entity.pdbx_description
1 polymer ?
#
loop_
_entity_poly.entity_id
_entity_poly.type
_entity_poly.pdbx_seq_one_letter_code
_entity_poly.pdbx_strand_id
1 'polypeptide(L)'
;MRNLTIGTPDEVPKVEREGVYAPAKEKLIGDSVANEPKNWRTSGDPKTWAEQWANEILPIAREAHTRVRFEHVHREEKDGHVFAKGEAHEIGTGYLDWSTAVVGDELHKAGWRLAELLQKVL
;
A
#
# COMPACT_ATOMS: atom_id res chain seq x y z
N MET A 1 5.63 16.95 14.18
CA MET A 1 4.73 16.51 13.09
C MET A 1 5.54 16.32 11.81
N ARG A 2 5.41 15.21 11.18
CA ARG A 2 6.14 14.89 9.96
C ARG A 2 5.31 15.26 8.74
N ASN A 3 5.87 16.06 7.84
CA ASN A 3 5.22 16.39 6.57
C ASN A 3 5.43 15.24 5.57
N LEU A 4 4.34 14.82 4.96
CA LEU A 4 4.35 13.86 3.88
C LEU A 4 4.00 14.61 2.59
N THR A 5 4.85 14.52 1.60
CA THR A 5 4.59 15.16 0.30
C THR A 5 3.78 14.20 -0.58
N ILE A 6 2.68 14.70 -1.12
CA ILE A 6 1.89 13.97 -2.10
C ILE A 6 2.54 14.23 -3.46
N GLY A 7 3.03 13.19 -4.10
CA GLY A 7 3.73 13.32 -5.39
C GLY A 7 3.69 12.03 -6.20
N THR A 8 4.35 12.05 -7.35
CA THR A 8 4.52 10.86 -8.19
C THR A 8 5.76 10.07 -7.76
N PRO A 9 5.82 8.75 -8.03
CA PRO A 9 7.03 7.95 -7.76
C PRO A 9 8.30 8.49 -8.42
N ASP A 10 8.18 9.19 -9.53
CA ASP A 10 9.31 9.77 -10.27
C ASP A 10 10.01 10.92 -9.52
N GLU A 11 9.34 11.50 -8.53
CA GLU A 11 9.90 12.54 -7.67
C GLU A 11 10.88 12.00 -6.63
N VAL A 12 10.93 10.68 -6.44
CA VAL A 12 11.86 10.03 -5.51
C VAL A 12 13.23 9.90 -6.18
N PRO A 13 14.31 10.46 -5.59
CA PRO A 13 15.64 10.32 -6.14
C PRO A 13 16.05 8.86 -6.37
N LYS A 14 16.79 8.59 -7.44
CA LYS A 14 17.26 7.26 -7.79
C LYS A 14 18.05 6.60 -6.66
N VAL A 15 18.90 7.37 -5.97
CA VAL A 15 19.71 6.89 -4.84
C VAL A 15 18.84 6.39 -3.70
N GLU A 16 17.76 7.09 -3.35
CA GLU A 16 16.82 6.63 -2.34
C GLU A 16 16.10 5.36 -2.77
N ARG A 17 15.67 5.28 -4.02
CA ARG A 17 15.00 4.07 -4.54
C ARG A 17 15.91 2.85 -4.48
N GLU A 18 17.16 2.96 -4.89
CA GLU A 18 18.10 1.85 -4.89
C GLU A 18 18.63 1.53 -3.50
N GLY A 19 18.90 2.55 -2.66
CA GLY A 19 19.46 2.36 -1.34
C GLY A 19 18.47 1.93 -0.27
N VAL A 20 17.23 2.39 -0.34
CA VAL A 20 16.20 2.12 0.67
C VAL A 20 15.24 1.02 0.23
N TYR A 21 14.75 1.09 -1.00
CA TYR A 21 13.72 0.17 -1.45
C TYR A 21 14.23 -1.21 -1.86
N ALA A 22 15.46 -1.32 -2.38
CA ALA A 22 16.00 -2.61 -2.78
C ALA A 22 16.17 -3.58 -1.58
N PRO A 23 16.80 -3.18 -0.45
CA PRO A 23 16.86 -4.05 0.74
C PRO A 23 15.49 -4.38 1.33
N ALA A 24 14.58 -3.41 1.37
CA ALA A 24 13.22 -3.62 1.85
C ALA A 24 12.45 -4.62 0.97
N LYS A 25 12.62 -4.53 -0.34
CA LYS A 25 12.04 -5.47 -1.30
C LYS A 25 12.58 -6.89 -1.10
N GLU A 26 13.88 -7.04 -0.95
CA GLU A 26 14.50 -8.36 -0.74
C GLU A 26 14.01 -9.01 0.57
N LYS A 27 13.92 -8.23 1.64
CA LYS A 27 13.38 -8.69 2.91
C LYS A 27 11.92 -9.12 2.79
N LEU A 28 11.10 -8.31 2.13
CA LEU A 28 9.69 -8.62 1.92
C LEU A 28 9.51 -9.91 1.12
N ILE A 29 10.29 -10.11 0.08
CA ILE A 29 10.26 -11.34 -0.72
C ILE A 29 10.65 -12.55 0.15
N GLY A 30 11.73 -12.45 0.92
CA GLY A 30 12.17 -13.50 1.82
C GLY A 30 11.12 -13.86 2.86
N ASP A 31 10.55 -12.88 3.52
CA ASP A 31 9.49 -13.07 4.52
C ASP A 31 8.23 -13.67 3.89
N SER A 32 7.88 -13.25 2.68
CA SER A 32 6.70 -13.73 1.96
C SER A 32 6.79 -15.21 1.57
N VAL A 33 7.97 -15.67 1.22
CA VAL A 33 8.20 -17.09 0.87
C VAL A 33 8.21 -17.96 2.11
N ALA A 34 8.75 -17.46 3.23
CA ALA A 34 8.97 -18.22 4.45
C ALA A 34 7.72 -18.35 5.32
N ASN A 35 6.82 -17.38 5.29
CA ASN A 35 5.72 -17.27 6.25
C ASN A 35 4.37 -17.07 5.57
N GLU A 36 3.43 -17.93 5.91
CA GLU A 36 2.03 -17.77 5.50
C GLU A 36 1.39 -16.59 6.26
N PRO A 37 0.84 -15.59 5.57
CA PRO A 37 0.21 -14.46 6.24
C PRO A 37 -1.14 -14.84 6.85
N LYS A 38 -1.52 -14.10 7.91
CA LYS A 38 -2.84 -14.29 8.53
C LYS A 38 -3.96 -13.90 7.58
N ASN A 39 -5.02 -14.70 7.56
CA ASN A 39 -6.26 -14.40 6.83
C ASN A 39 -6.07 -14.15 5.32
N TRP A 40 -5.05 -14.76 4.72
CA TRP A 40 -4.82 -14.58 3.29
C TRP A 40 -5.75 -15.41 2.41
N ARG A 41 -6.22 -16.55 2.93
CA ARG A 41 -7.09 -17.45 2.16
C ARG A 41 -8.45 -16.83 1.91
N THR A 42 -8.94 -17.00 0.69
CA THR A 42 -10.26 -16.52 0.27
C THR A 42 -11.16 -17.70 -0.04
N SER A 43 -12.36 -17.68 0.52
CA SER A 43 -13.34 -18.76 0.32
C SER A 43 -14.31 -18.44 -0.81
N GLY A 44 -14.96 -19.49 -1.31
CA GLY A 44 -16.02 -19.38 -2.31
C GLY A 44 -15.52 -19.26 -3.75
N ASP A 45 -16.42 -18.82 -4.64
CA ASP A 45 -16.14 -18.69 -6.06
C ASP A 45 -15.10 -17.57 -6.30
N PRO A 46 -14.04 -17.84 -7.08
CA PRO A 46 -13.04 -16.80 -7.42
C PRO A 46 -13.60 -15.52 -8.03
N LYS A 47 -14.76 -15.58 -8.65
CA LYS A 47 -15.47 -14.38 -9.16
C LYS A 47 -15.85 -13.38 -8.08
N THR A 48 -15.99 -13.83 -6.83
CA THR A 48 -16.34 -13.00 -5.68
C THR A 48 -15.11 -12.47 -4.92
N TRP A 49 -13.92 -12.92 -5.24
CA TRP A 49 -12.72 -12.64 -4.45
C TRP A 49 -12.31 -11.17 -4.48
N ALA A 50 -12.39 -10.52 -5.63
CA ALA A 50 -12.05 -9.10 -5.74
C ALA A 50 -12.92 -8.23 -4.82
N GLU A 51 -14.21 -8.51 -4.76
CA GLU A 51 -15.14 -7.82 -3.86
C GLU A 51 -14.80 -8.09 -2.38
N GLN A 52 -14.52 -9.34 -2.03
CA GLN A 52 -14.11 -9.70 -0.67
C GLN A 52 -12.85 -8.96 -0.25
N TRP A 53 -11.83 -8.89 -1.12
CA TRP A 53 -10.59 -8.19 -0.84
C TRP A 53 -10.79 -6.68 -0.72
N ALA A 54 -11.61 -6.09 -1.58
CA ALA A 54 -11.97 -4.68 -1.49
C ALA A 54 -12.66 -4.36 -0.15
N ASN A 55 -13.60 -5.19 0.28
CA ASN A 55 -14.29 -5.02 1.56
C ASN A 55 -13.36 -5.20 2.76
N GLU A 56 -12.39 -6.10 2.66
CA GLU A 56 -11.39 -6.32 3.72
C GLU A 56 -10.49 -5.10 3.94
N ILE A 57 -10.16 -4.36 2.88
CA ILE A 57 -9.27 -3.20 2.97
C ILE A 57 -9.97 -1.94 3.49
N LEU A 58 -11.31 -1.86 3.43
CA LEU A 58 -12.06 -0.67 3.86
C LEU A 58 -11.78 -0.21 5.29
N PRO A 59 -11.72 -1.09 6.31
CA PRO A 59 -11.36 -0.66 7.67
C PRO A 59 -9.98 -0.02 7.75
N ILE A 60 -9.02 -0.54 7.00
CA ILE A 60 -7.67 0.01 6.93
C ILE A 60 -7.67 1.39 6.27
N ALA A 61 -8.40 1.56 5.19
CA ALA A 61 -8.56 2.84 4.53
C ALA A 61 -9.21 3.88 5.44
N ARG A 62 -10.21 3.50 6.20
CA ARG A 62 -10.85 4.37 7.20
C ARG A 62 -9.86 4.78 8.29
N GLU A 63 -9.08 3.85 8.81
CA GLU A 63 -8.05 4.15 9.81
C GLU A 63 -6.99 5.11 9.25
N ALA A 64 -6.56 4.93 8.01
CA ALA A 64 -5.62 5.83 7.36
C ALA A 64 -6.15 7.27 7.34
N HIS A 65 -7.43 7.46 7.03
CA HIS A 65 -8.07 8.77 7.05
C HIS A 65 -8.08 9.43 8.43
N THR A 66 -8.17 8.65 9.50
CA THR A 66 -8.12 9.18 10.87
C THR A 66 -6.70 9.56 11.31
N ARG A 67 -5.68 9.04 10.64
CA ARG A 67 -4.28 9.25 11.00
C ARG A 67 -3.58 10.37 10.24
N VAL A 68 -4.18 10.84 9.15
CA VAL A 68 -3.58 11.85 8.28
C VAL A 68 -4.57 12.96 7.96
N ARG A 69 -4.10 14.19 8.02
CA ARG A 69 -4.83 15.39 7.61
C ARG A 69 -4.21 15.94 6.33
N PHE A 70 -5.04 16.24 5.35
CA PHE A 70 -4.62 16.86 4.10
C PHE A 70 -4.91 18.35 4.13
N GLU A 71 -3.95 19.17 3.72
CA GLU A 71 -4.06 20.62 3.64
C GLU A 71 -3.62 21.12 2.26
N HIS A 72 -4.18 22.26 1.86
CA HIS A 72 -3.84 22.93 0.60
C HIS A 72 -3.95 22.03 -0.62
N VAL A 73 -4.89 21.10 -0.60
CA VAL A 73 -5.11 20.18 -1.72
C VAL A 73 -5.69 20.95 -2.88
N HIS A 74 -5.01 20.88 -4.02
CA HIS A 74 -5.43 21.54 -5.24
C HIS A 74 -5.16 20.65 -6.45
N ARG A 75 -5.86 20.97 -7.52
CA ARG A 75 -5.75 20.27 -8.79
C ARG A 75 -4.68 20.94 -9.65
N GLU A 76 -3.77 20.14 -10.19
CA GLU A 76 -2.79 20.58 -11.17
C GLU A 76 -2.91 19.78 -12.45
N GLU A 77 -2.62 20.42 -13.58
CA GLU A 77 -2.58 19.78 -14.87
C GLU A 77 -1.20 19.96 -15.49
N LYS A 78 -0.61 18.84 -15.94
CA LYS A 78 0.71 18.83 -16.57
C LYS A 78 0.76 17.73 -17.63
N ASP A 79 1.19 18.09 -18.83
CA ASP A 79 1.35 17.15 -19.95
C ASP A 79 0.08 16.33 -20.26
N GLY A 80 -1.10 16.96 -20.16
CA GLY A 80 -2.39 16.32 -20.39
C GLY A 80 -2.87 15.42 -19.24
N HIS A 81 -2.11 15.34 -18.15
CA HIS A 81 -2.49 14.59 -16.95
C HIS A 81 -2.97 15.52 -15.85
N VAL A 82 -4.00 15.07 -15.15
CA VAL A 82 -4.57 15.79 -14.00
C VAL A 82 -4.23 15.05 -12.73
N PHE A 83 -3.68 15.74 -11.75
CA PHE A 83 -3.35 15.18 -10.44
C PHE A 83 -3.64 16.16 -9.31
N ALA A 84 -3.84 15.61 -8.12
CA ALA A 84 -3.96 16.39 -6.90
C ALA A 84 -2.58 16.60 -6.28
N LYS A 85 -2.30 17.82 -5.87
CA LYS A 85 -1.14 18.15 -5.03
C LYS A 85 -1.60 18.78 -3.74
N GLY A 86 -0.80 18.62 -2.72
CA GLY A 86 -1.09 19.20 -1.41
C GLY A 86 -0.10 18.73 -0.37
N GLU A 87 -0.43 18.99 0.88
CA GLU A 87 0.35 18.58 2.04
C GLU A 87 -0.42 17.52 2.81
N ALA A 88 0.29 16.53 3.31
CA ALA A 88 -0.25 15.53 4.22
C ALA A 88 0.47 15.66 5.57
N HIS A 89 -0.30 15.75 6.65
CA HIS A 89 0.20 15.87 8.00
C HIS A 89 -0.30 14.73 8.86
N GLU A 90 0.61 14.11 9.58
CA GLU A 90 0.29 13.08 10.55
C GLU A 90 -0.52 13.67 11.71
N ILE A 91 -1.61 12.98 12.07
CA ILE A 91 -2.37 13.28 13.29
C ILE A 91 -1.85 12.39 14.41
N GLY A 92 -1.22 12.99 15.42
CA GLY A 92 -0.54 12.24 16.47
C GLY A 92 0.82 11.71 16.01
N THR A 93 1.14 10.46 16.37
CA THR A 93 2.43 9.82 16.07
C THR A 93 2.25 8.40 15.56
N GLY A 94 3.30 7.85 14.97
CA GLY A 94 3.34 6.43 14.59
C GLY A 94 2.72 6.09 13.24
N TYR A 95 2.33 7.09 12.43
CA TYR A 95 1.76 6.82 11.11
C TYR A 95 2.71 6.01 10.20
N LEU A 96 3.98 6.37 10.17
CA LEU A 96 4.96 5.70 9.31
C LEU A 96 5.12 4.23 9.70
N ASP A 97 5.25 3.94 10.99
CA ASP A 97 5.38 2.56 11.46
C ASP A 97 4.12 1.74 11.18
N TRP A 98 2.96 2.33 11.47
CA TRP A 98 1.68 1.70 11.19
C TRP A 98 1.49 1.43 9.70
N SER A 99 1.70 2.42 8.85
CA SER A 99 1.52 2.29 7.40
C SER A 99 2.52 1.32 6.78
N THR A 100 3.75 1.31 7.25
CA THR A 100 4.78 0.38 6.80
C THR A 100 4.38 -1.07 7.11
N ALA A 101 3.88 -1.32 8.32
CA ALA A 101 3.39 -2.64 8.69
C ALA A 101 2.19 -3.07 7.84
N VAL A 102 1.23 -2.16 7.64
CA VAL A 102 0.05 -2.42 6.79
C VAL A 102 0.45 -2.75 5.36
N VAL A 103 1.31 -1.94 4.76
CA VAL A 103 1.77 -2.18 3.38
C VAL A 103 2.51 -3.51 3.27
N GLY A 104 3.38 -3.81 4.22
CA GLY A 104 4.09 -5.09 4.27
C GLY A 104 3.13 -6.29 4.33
N ASP A 105 2.14 -6.24 5.23
CA ASP A 105 1.15 -7.30 5.39
C ASP A 105 0.26 -7.46 4.14
N GLU A 106 -0.19 -6.37 3.56
CA GLU A 106 -1.05 -6.40 2.37
C GLU A 106 -0.32 -6.89 1.12
N LEU A 107 0.93 -6.47 0.92
CA LEU A 107 1.75 -6.99 -0.17
C LEU A 107 2.03 -8.47 -0.01
N HIS A 108 2.30 -8.91 1.21
CA HIS A 108 2.52 -10.31 1.54
C HIS A 108 1.27 -11.15 1.22
N LYS A 109 0.09 -10.72 1.68
CA LYS A 109 -1.18 -11.34 1.35
C LYS A 109 -1.45 -11.38 -0.16
N ALA A 110 -1.18 -10.27 -0.84
CA ALA A 110 -1.40 -10.17 -2.28
C ALA A 110 -0.62 -11.21 -3.07
N GLY A 111 0.63 -11.44 -2.69
CA GLY A 111 1.46 -12.49 -3.32
C GLY A 111 0.87 -13.90 -3.15
N TRP A 112 0.48 -14.25 -1.95
CA TRP A 112 -0.15 -15.54 -1.66
C TRP A 112 -1.50 -15.71 -2.36
N ARG A 113 -2.32 -14.66 -2.37
CA ARG A 113 -3.62 -14.64 -3.06
C ARG A 113 -3.49 -14.77 -4.57
N LEU A 114 -2.50 -14.11 -5.17
CA LEU A 114 -2.22 -14.27 -6.58
C LEU A 114 -1.83 -15.72 -6.91
N ALA A 115 -0.99 -16.33 -6.10
CA ALA A 115 -0.60 -17.73 -6.27
C ALA A 115 -1.83 -18.66 -6.19
N GLU A 116 -2.71 -18.45 -5.21
CA GLU A 116 -3.94 -19.22 -5.08
C GLU A 116 -4.87 -19.04 -6.29
N LEU A 117 -5.05 -17.80 -6.74
CA LEU A 117 -5.87 -17.51 -7.91
C LEU A 117 -5.34 -18.22 -9.17
N LEU A 118 -4.03 -18.15 -9.40
CA LEU A 118 -3.39 -18.82 -10.53
C LEU A 118 -3.57 -20.34 -10.48
N GLN A 119 -3.49 -20.93 -9.29
CA GLN A 119 -3.76 -22.37 -9.12
C GLN A 119 -5.20 -22.75 -9.44
N LYS A 120 -6.15 -21.85 -9.20
CA LYS A 120 -7.58 -22.08 -9.47
C LYS A 120 -7.94 -21.97 -10.95
N VAL A 121 -7.26 -21.10 -11.71
CA VAL A 121 -7.61 -20.80 -13.11
C VAL A 121 -6.70 -21.48 -14.12
N LEU A 122 -5.57 -21.99 -13.70
CA LEU A 122 -4.66 -22.80 -14.51
C LEU A 122 -4.88 -24.30 -14.22
#